data_886b8a19ed8596b94a38faeb04108c1a
#
_entry.id   886b8a19ed8596b94a38faeb04108c1a
#
_cell.length_a   1.000
_cell.length_b   1.000
_cell.length_c   1.000
_cell.angle_alpha   90.00
_cell.angle_beta   90.00
_cell.angle_gamma   90.00
#
_symmetry.space_group_name_H-M   'P 1'
#
loop_
_entity.id
_entity.type
_entity.pdbx_description
1 polymer ?
#
loop_
_entity_poly.entity_id
_entity_poly.type
_entity_poly.pdbx_seq_one_letter_code
_entity_poly.pdbx_strand_id
1 'polypeptide(L)'
;RAQDWELNFRLRENGGLVYFDPRLHVTYRPRSTVRALAKQYFEYGRWRRVVSRRHSGTINYRYLAPPFALVGFSLSLIAGIFLPILFTPAAIYLLFVVLASIKIATSIREYLLLLAVIPTMHFAWGAGFISSPKTLVPAAE
;
A
#
# COMPACT_ATOMS: atom_id res chain seq x y z
N ARG A 1 -0.47 -14.87 4.44
CA ARG A 1 -0.15 -13.47 4.75
C ARG A 1 -1.46 -12.70 4.85
N ALA A 2 -1.48 -11.57 5.54
CA ALA A 2 -2.70 -10.88 5.99
C ALA A 2 -3.58 -11.70 6.95
N GLN A 3 -3.02 -12.75 7.55
CA GLN A 3 -3.71 -13.65 8.48
C GLN A 3 -4.20 -12.91 9.72
N ASP A 4 -3.39 -12.00 10.26
CA ASP A 4 -3.74 -11.24 11.48
C ASP A 4 -4.98 -10.38 11.26
N TRP A 5 -5.06 -9.71 10.11
CA TRP A 5 -6.21 -8.87 9.77
C TRP A 5 -7.46 -9.74 9.52
N GLU A 6 -7.32 -10.83 8.79
CA GLU A 6 -8.41 -11.74 8.45
C GLU A 6 -8.93 -12.47 9.70
N LEU A 7 -8.03 -12.89 10.60
CA LEU A 7 -8.39 -13.46 11.89
C LEU A 7 -9.19 -12.47 12.74
N ASN A 8 -8.69 -11.23 12.88
CA ASN A 8 -9.38 -10.19 13.64
C ASN A 8 -10.75 -9.84 13.03
N PHE A 9 -10.86 -9.88 11.70
CA PHE A 9 -12.14 -9.66 11.00
C PHE A 9 -13.14 -10.75 11.36
N ARG A 10 -12.78 -12.03 11.19
CA ARG A 10 -13.67 -13.16 11.54
C ARG A 10 -14.03 -13.18 13.02
N LEU A 11 -13.08 -12.89 13.90
CA LEU A 11 -13.33 -12.85 15.34
C LEU A 11 -14.40 -11.80 15.67
N ARG A 12 -14.35 -10.62 15.06
CA ARG A 12 -15.33 -9.57 15.27
C ARG A 12 -16.68 -9.86 14.61
N GLU A 13 -16.71 -10.50 13.46
CA GLU A 13 -17.96 -10.95 12.82
C GLU A 13 -18.72 -11.96 13.70
N ASN A 14 -17.99 -12.80 14.44
CA ASN A 14 -18.57 -13.76 15.39
C ASN A 14 -18.81 -13.16 16.80
N GLY A 15 -18.84 -11.84 16.94
CA GLY A 15 -19.12 -11.16 18.21
C GLY A 15 -17.96 -11.15 19.21
N GLY A 16 -16.77 -11.61 18.80
CA GLY A 16 -15.57 -11.57 19.64
C GLY A 16 -14.96 -10.18 19.74
N LEU A 17 -14.24 -9.94 20.83
CA LEU A 17 -13.53 -8.69 21.08
C LEU A 17 -12.02 -8.88 20.92
N VAL A 18 -11.36 -7.87 20.33
CA VAL A 18 -9.91 -7.80 20.27
C VAL A 18 -9.45 -6.84 21.37
N TYR A 19 -8.75 -7.37 22.36
CA TYR A 19 -8.19 -6.59 23.45
C TYR A 19 -6.77 -6.13 23.12
N PHE A 20 -6.48 -4.86 23.33
CA PHE A 20 -5.15 -4.30 23.22
C PHE A 20 -4.57 -4.07 24.63
N ASP A 21 -3.48 -4.78 24.95
CA ASP A 21 -2.74 -4.57 26.19
C ASP A 21 -1.47 -3.74 25.91
N PRO A 22 -1.41 -2.48 26.38
CA PRO A 22 -0.26 -1.60 26.16
C PRO A 22 1.03 -2.06 26.86
N ARG A 23 0.94 -3.05 27.76
CA ARG A 23 2.11 -3.62 28.46
C ARG A 23 2.84 -4.65 27.59
N LEU A 24 2.21 -5.16 26.52
CA LEU A 24 2.82 -6.09 25.60
C LEU A 24 3.75 -5.35 24.63
N HIS A 25 5.04 -5.50 24.81
CA HIS A 25 6.04 -4.91 23.95
C HIS A 25 6.59 -5.95 22.97
N VAL A 26 6.53 -5.63 21.67
CA VAL A 26 7.06 -6.46 20.60
C VAL A 26 8.14 -5.70 19.86
N THR A 27 9.32 -6.29 19.74
CA THR A 27 10.40 -5.71 18.92
C THR A 27 10.11 -5.97 17.44
N TYR A 28 9.82 -4.91 16.70
CA TYR A 28 9.66 -4.97 15.26
C TYR A 28 10.94 -4.53 14.55
N ARG A 29 11.46 -5.39 13.64
CA ARG A 29 12.62 -5.07 12.80
C ARG A 29 12.11 -4.73 11.39
N PRO A 30 12.16 -3.46 10.97
CA PRO A 30 11.74 -3.05 9.63
C PRO A 30 12.69 -3.61 8.55
N ARG A 31 12.24 -3.57 7.31
CA ARG A 31 13.08 -3.98 6.18
C ARG A 31 14.22 -2.98 5.96
N SER A 32 15.44 -3.50 5.82
CA SER A 32 16.65 -2.69 5.71
C SER A 32 16.96 -2.21 4.28
N THR A 33 16.25 -2.72 3.26
CA THR A 33 16.49 -2.35 1.85
C THR A 33 15.20 -1.98 1.14
N VAL A 34 15.28 -1.07 0.17
CA VAL A 34 14.15 -0.66 -0.68
C VAL A 34 13.55 -1.86 -1.43
N ARG A 35 14.40 -2.80 -1.89
CA ARG A 35 13.93 -4.02 -2.56
C ARG A 35 13.10 -4.90 -1.64
N ALA A 36 13.54 -5.10 -0.40
CA ALA A 36 12.81 -5.90 0.58
C ALA A 36 11.50 -5.21 0.99
N LEU A 37 11.50 -3.87 1.09
CA LEU A 37 10.33 -3.05 1.31
C LEU A 37 9.33 -3.19 0.16
N ALA A 38 9.77 -3.04 -1.10
CA ALA A 38 8.94 -3.20 -2.29
C ALA A 38 8.26 -4.58 -2.31
N LYS A 39 9.03 -5.66 -2.07
CA LYS A 39 8.48 -7.02 -1.98
C LYS A 39 7.41 -7.14 -0.89
N GLN A 40 7.65 -6.55 0.27
CA GLN A 40 6.69 -6.58 1.38
C GLN A 40 5.38 -5.86 1.02
N TYR A 41 5.47 -4.64 0.46
CA TYR A 41 4.29 -3.87 0.08
C TYR A 41 3.55 -4.46 -1.11
N PHE A 42 4.25 -5.05 -2.08
CA PHE A 42 3.64 -5.83 -3.16
C PHE A 42 2.78 -6.98 -2.60
N GLU A 43 3.34 -7.76 -1.67
CA GLU A 43 2.60 -8.84 -1.02
C GLU A 43 1.41 -8.30 -0.20
N TYR A 44 1.54 -7.16 0.47
CA TYR A 44 0.42 -6.54 1.19
C TYR A 44 -0.73 -6.18 0.24
N GLY A 45 -0.42 -5.59 -0.92
CA GLY A 45 -1.42 -5.29 -1.95
C GLY A 45 -2.13 -6.55 -2.46
N ARG A 46 -1.35 -7.59 -2.82
CA ARG A 46 -1.88 -8.88 -3.29
C ARG A 46 -2.86 -9.51 -2.30
N TRP A 47 -2.44 -9.65 -1.06
CA TRP A 47 -3.25 -10.30 -0.04
C TRP A 47 -4.44 -9.45 0.40
N ARG A 48 -4.33 -8.11 0.35
CA ARG A 48 -5.49 -7.23 0.57
C ARG A 48 -6.56 -7.46 -0.51
N ARG A 49 -6.16 -7.67 -1.76
CA ARG A 49 -7.11 -8.00 -2.83
C ARG A 49 -7.77 -9.36 -2.63
N VAL A 50 -7.02 -10.36 -2.16
CA VAL A 50 -7.56 -11.68 -1.78
C VAL A 50 -8.64 -11.52 -0.71
N VAL A 51 -8.33 -10.83 0.38
CA VAL A 51 -9.29 -10.60 1.47
C VAL A 51 -10.53 -9.87 0.98
N SER A 52 -10.38 -8.86 0.11
CA SER A 52 -11.51 -8.12 -0.44
C SER A 52 -12.42 -8.94 -1.35
N ARG A 53 -11.89 -10.01 -1.96
CA ARG A 53 -12.68 -10.95 -2.75
C ARG A 53 -13.41 -11.98 -1.89
N ARG A 54 -12.83 -12.33 -0.73
CA ARG A 54 -13.39 -13.30 0.20
C ARG A 54 -14.48 -12.69 1.09
N HIS A 55 -14.29 -11.45 1.50
CA HIS A 55 -15.17 -10.74 2.41
C HIS A 55 -15.66 -9.45 1.74
N SER A 56 -16.92 -9.47 1.27
CA SER A 56 -17.57 -8.29 0.67
C SER A 56 -17.65 -7.15 1.69
N GLY A 57 -17.51 -5.90 1.23
CA GLY A 57 -17.58 -4.72 2.11
C GLY A 57 -16.28 -4.39 2.87
N THR A 58 -15.22 -5.18 2.72
CA THR A 58 -13.93 -4.92 3.40
C THR A 58 -13.00 -3.98 2.64
N ILE A 59 -13.38 -3.53 1.45
CA ILE A 59 -12.65 -2.51 0.69
C ILE A 59 -13.01 -1.13 1.26
N ASN A 60 -11.99 -0.43 1.76
CA ASN A 60 -12.08 0.99 2.05
C ASN A 60 -11.43 1.78 0.89
N TYR A 61 -11.91 3.01 0.61
CA TYR A 61 -11.32 3.90 -0.40
C TYR A 61 -9.80 4.12 -0.21
N ARG A 62 -9.31 4.07 1.03
CA ARG A 62 -7.87 4.17 1.33
C ARG A 62 -7.04 3.06 0.70
N TYR A 63 -7.62 1.87 0.50
CA TYR A 63 -6.93 0.75 -0.17
C TYR A 63 -6.92 0.90 -1.69
N LEU A 64 -7.72 1.79 -2.23
CA LEU A 64 -7.74 2.09 -3.66
C LEU A 64 -6.78 3.22 -4.03
N ALA A 65 -6.35 4.04 -3.07
CA ALA A 65 -5.43 5.15 -3.32
C ALA A 65 -4.10 4.71 -3.96
N PRO A 66 -3.37 3.67 -3.49
CA PRO A 66 -2.14 3.22 -4.13
C PRO A 66 -2.30 2.68 -5.55
N PRO A 67 -3.29 1.81 -5.90
CA PRO A 67 -3.49 1.41 -7.28
C PRO A 67 -3.90 2.58 -8.19
N PHE A 68 -4.73 3.52 -7.72
CA PHE A 68 -5.04 4.73 -8.49
C PHE A 68 -3.82 5.63 -8.67
N ALA A 69 -2.98 5.79 -7.65
CA ALA A 69 -1.74 6.54 -7.79
C ALA A 69 -0.81 5.91 -8.84
N LEU A 70 -0.64 4.58 -8.81
CA LEU A 70 0.19 3.87 -9.79
C LEU A 70 -0.35 4.05 -11.22
N VAL A 71 -1.65 3.78 -11.43
CA VAL A 71 -2.26 3.87 -12.76
C VAL A 71 -2.28 5.30 -13.25
N GLY A 72 -2.73 6.24 -12.41
CA GLY A 72 -2.80 7.66 -12.76
C GLY A 72 -1.43 8.26 -13.06
N PHE A 73 -0.41 7.94 -12.28
CA PHE A 73 0.96 8.37 -12.52
C PHE A 73 1.48 7.81 -13.86
N SER A 74 1.31 6.51 -14.10
CA SER A 74 1.78 5.87 -15.33
C SER A 74 1.07 6.40 -16.58
N LEU A 75 -0.25 6.54 -16.52
CA LEU A 75 -1.03 7.11 -17.62
C LEU A 75 -0.68 8.59 -17.87
N SER A 76 -0.45 9.36 -16.80
CA SER A 76 -0.03 10.75 -16.90
C SER A 76 1.31 10.90 -17.62
N LEU A 77 2.29 10.03 -17.33
CA LEU A 77 3.57 10.05 -18.02
C LEU A 77 3.43 9.69 -19.51
N ILE A 78 2.62 8.70 -19.85
CA ILE A 78 2.41 8.27 -21.24
C ILE A 78 1.64 9.36 -22.02
N ALA A 79 0.52 9.82 -21.48
CA ALA A 79 -0.33 10.80 -22.16
C ALA A 79 0.34 12.19 -22.27
N GLY A 80 1.17 12.54 -21.30
CA GLY A 80 1.93 13.81 -21.29
C GLY A 80 2.90 13.94 -22.46
N ILE A 81 3.33 12.81 -23.05
CA ILE A 81 4.18 12.82 -24.27
C ILE A 81 3.41 13.43 -25.45
N PHE A 82 2.11 13.16 -25.54
CA PHE A 82 1.26 13.68 -26.62
C PHE A 82 0.68 15.05 -26.31
N LEU A 83 0.37 15.33 -25.04
CA LEU A 83 -0.19 16.59 -24.60
C LEU A 83 0.45 16.97 -23.26
N PRO A 84 1.37 17.97 -23.21
CA PRO A 84 2.17 18.27 -22.02
C PRO A 84 1.37 18.59 -20.76
N ILE A 85 0.18 19.17 -20.87
CA ILE A 85 -0.68 19.44 -19.71
C ILE A 85 -1.04 18.15 -18.93
N LEU A 86 -1.02 16.99 -19.57
CA LEU A 86 -1.32 15.70 -18.95
C LEU A 86 -0.19 15.17 -18.05
N PHE A 87 0.97 15.83 -17.98
CA PHE A 87 1.96 15.60 -16.93
C PHE A 87 1.51 16.11 -15.56
N THR A 88 0.48 16.97 -15.50
CA THR A 88 0.02 17.58 -14.25
C THR A 88 -0.28 16.58 -13.13
N PRO A 89 -1.00 15.45 -13.34
CA PRO A 89 -1.23 14.48 -12.27
C PRO A 89 0.06 13.85 -11.72
N ALA A 90 1.04 13.56 -12.60
CA ALA A 90 2.34 13.04 -12.14
C ALA A 90 3.11 14.11 -11.35
N ALA A 91 3.09 15.37 -11.80
CA ALA A 91 3.72 16.47 -11.08
C ALA A 91 3.08 16.70 -9.70
N ILE A 92 1.76 16.66 -9.60
CA ILE A 92 1.03 16.74 -8.31
C ILE A 92 1.45 15.61 -7.39
N TYR A 93 1.56 14.36 -7.88
CA TYR A 93 2.01 13.24 -7.08
C TYR A 93 3.45 13.43 -6.58
N LEU A 94 4.38 13.87 -7.45
CA LEU A 94 5.76 14.15 -7.04
C LEU A 94 5.83 15.28 -6.03
N LEU A 95 5.06 16.34 -6.20
CA LEU A 95 4.95 17.42 -5.22
C LEU A 95 4.45 16.90 -3.88
N PHE A 96 3.42 16.06 -3.88
CA PHE A 96 2.95 15.39 -2.66
C PHE A 96 4.06 14.60 -1.97
N VAL A 97 4.85 13.82 -2.73
CA VAL A 97 5.98 13.04 -2.17
C VAL A 97 7.02 13.97 -1.54
N VAL A 98 7.38 15.06 -2.21
CA VAL A 98 8.32 16.05 -1.69
C VAL A 98 7.81 16.69 -0.40
N LEU A 99 6.58 17.20 -0.39
CA LEU A 99 5.99 17.85 0.78
C LEU A 99 5.81 16.89 1.96
N ALA A 100 5.38 15.64 1.70
CA ALA A 100 5.29 14.61 2.72
C ALA A 100 6.67 14.27 3.30
N SER A 101 7.70 14.17 2.44
CA SER A 101 9.07 13.90 2.88
C SER A 101 9.63 15.04 3.75
N ILE A 102 9.39 16.31 3.38
CA ILE A 102 9.77 17.47 4.20
C ILE A 102 9.09 17.42 5.58
N LYS A 103 7.80 17.09 5.60
CA LYS A 103 7.01 17.07 6.85
C LYS A 103 7.44 15.96 7.80
N ILE A 104 7.90 14.83 7.29
CA ILE A 104 8.21 13.62 8.07
C ILE A 104 9.69 13.58 8.48
N ALA A 105 10.59 14.03 7.60
CA ALA A 105 12.03 13.93 7.80
C ALA A 105 12.51 14.83 8.94
N THR A 106 13.40 14.29 9.78
CA THR A 106 14.13 15.01 10.84
C THR A 106 15.55 15.35 10.41
N SER A 107 16.04 14.77 9.30
CA SER A 107 17.36 15.00 8.74
C SER A 107 17.34 14.96 7.20
N ILE A 108 18.36 15.56 6.57
CA ILE A 108 18.51 15.51 5.11
C ILE A 108 18.63 14.07 4.57
N ARG A 109 19.27 13.19 5.32
CA ARG A 109 19.38 11.78 4.97
C ARG A 109 18.00 11.10 4.93
N GLU A 110 17.18 11.34 5.94
CA GLU A 110 15.82 10.81 5.99
C GLU A 110 14.97 11.39 4.85
N TYR A 111 15.08 12.69 4.58
CA TYR A 111 14.41 13.32 3.45
C TYR A 111 14.71 12.61 2.13
N LEU A 112 15.99 12.42 1.82
CA LEU A 112 16.41 11.74 0.58
C LEU A 112 15.92 10.28 0.52
N LEU A 113 15.92 9.57 1.64
CA LEU A 113 15.39 8.22 1.71
C LEU A 113 13.87 8.19 1.51
N LEU A 114 13.12 9.13 2.07
CA LEU A 114 11.67 9.20 1.96
C LEU A 114 11.22 9.46 0.52
N LEU A 115 11.98 10.23 -0.27
CA LEU A 115 11.71 10.41 -1.70
C LEU A 115 11.68 9.09 -2.49
N ALA A 116 12.43 8.08 -2.04
CA ALA A 116 12.42 6.75 -2.64
C ALA A 116 11.42 5.81 -1.94
N VAL A 117 11.33 5.86 -0.62
CA VAL A 117 10.50 4.97 0.21
C VAL A 117 9.01 5.17 -0.07
N ILE A 118 8.52 6.42 -0.09
CA ILE A 118 7.08 6.71 -0.28
C ILE A 118 6.57 6.19 -1.62
N PRO A 119 7.20 6.51 -2.77
CA PRO A 119 6.76 5.95 -4.06
C PRO A 119 6.88 4.42 -4.11
N THR A 120 7.94 3.85 -3.52
CA THR A 120 8.11 2.40 -3.45
C THR A 120 6.94 1.73 -2.74
N MET A 121 6.51 2.27 -1.60
CA MET A 121 5.36 1.74 -0.85
C MET A 121 4.06 1.84 -1.67
N HIS A 122 3.77 2.99 -2.27
CA HIS A 122 2.56 3.20 -3.05
C HIS A 122 2.53 2.31 -4.31
N PHE A 123 3.59 2.32 -5.11
CA PHE A 123 3.60 1.63 -6.38
C PHE A 123 3.70 0.12 -6.23
N ALA A 124 4.53 -0.36 -5.30
CA ALA A 124 4.61 -1.79 -5.02
C ALA A 124 3.27 -2.33 -4.50
N TRP A 125 2.63 -1.61 -3.57
CA TRP A 125 1.33 -2.00 -3.05
C TRP A 125 0.24 -1.97 -4.15
N GLY A 126 0.19 -0.90 -4.94
CA GLY A 126 -0.73 -0.76 -6.07
C GLY A 126 -0.55 -1.87 -7.10
N ALA A 127 0.69 -2.16 -7.50
CA ALA A 127 1.02 -3.24 -8.41
C ALA A 127 0.59 -4.61 -7.87
N GLY A 128 0.86 -4.88 -6.58
CA GLY A 128 0.43 -6.11 -5.92
C GLY A 128 -1.10 -6.27 -5.90
N PHE A 129 -1.82 -5.18 -5.62
CA PHE A 129 -3.29 -5.19 -5.58
C PHE A 129 -3.88 -5.45 -6.98
N ILE A 130 -3.38 -4.79 -8.02
CA ILE A 130 -3.86 -4.94 -9.40
C ILE A 130 -3.54 -6.33 -9.94
N SER A 131 -2.31 -6.80 -9.75
CA SER A 131 -1.82 -8.08 -10.29
C SER A 131 -2.22 -9.32 -9.48
N SER A 132 -2.99 -9.16 -8.39
CA SER A 132 -3.38 -10.27 -7.53
C SER A 132 -4.21 -11.31 -8.29
N PRO A 133 -3.73 -12.56 -8.49
CA PRO A 133 -4.46 -13.57 -9.23
C PRO A 133 -5.67 -14.08 -8.43
N LYS A 134 -6.73 -14.46 -9.14
CA LYS A 134 -7.95 -15.01 -8.53
C LYS A 134 -7.69 -16.38 -7.86
N THR A 135 -6.71 -17.12 -8.38
CA THR A 135 -6.31 -18.44 -7.86
C THR A 135 -5.74 -18.44 -6.44
N LEU A 136 -5.40 -17.26 -5.90
CA LEU A 136 -4.99 -17.14 -4.49
C LEU A 136 -6.17 -17.20 -3.50
N VAL A 137 -7.39 -17.12 -3.98
CA VAL A 137 -8.58 -17.39 -3.15
C VAL A 137 -8.75 -18.89 -3.11
N PRO A 138 -8.61 -19.58 -1.95
CA PRO A 138 -8.97 -20.99 -1.85
C PRO A 138 -10.41 -21.19 -2.31
N ALA A 139 -10.68 -22.28 -3.05
CA ALA A 139 -12.05 -22.70 -3.29
C ALA A 139 -12.76 -22.82 -1.93
N ALA A 140 -13.98 -22.32 -1.83
CA ALA A 140 -14.79 -22.55 -0.64
C ALA A 140 -15.04 -24.07 -0.55
N GLU A 141 -14.56 -24.70 0.52
CA GLU A 141 -14.93 -26.05 0.89
C GLU A 141 -16.36 -26.06 1.40
#